data_c8052d17f644763cbd97393216fe3c2d
#
_entry.id   c8052d17f644763cbd97393216fe3c2d
#
_cell.length_a   1.000
_cell.length_b   1.000
_cell.length_c   1.000
_cell.angle_alpha   90.00
_cell.angle_beta   90.00
_cell.angle_gamma   90.00
#
_symmetry.space_group_name_H-M   'P 1'
#
loop_
_entity.id
_entity.type
_entity.pdbx_description
1 polymer ?
#
loop_
_entity_poly.entity_id
_entity_poly.type
_entity_poly.pdbx_seq_one_letter_code
_entity_poly.pdbx_strand_id
1 'polypeptide(L)'
;MSIVALDIASKSATFCVLGTQGVQSQGSLAFDHDGFSSFIASSQVSDASLFVMESTGGYHLPLYHFLLNHGRKARIINPLLVKHFHDGQTLRRTKTDVLDAVAIARYAQANLSALQEDRMQLDSESKMLARRRARNAEDLAKAKTILKSDLSVAFPELLRFNVFTKTLLEFLSIYGCAKDVLGATAGQLQQALDVQKGRKSEEITVQNIKDLAQTSIGVSYRAAMVRDSAKAVLACQQRDEDLTKALVELENALHKRQMEILTSIPGIGEVTASHFLSEIPDISQFTTYQKLIAFAGTDPGIYESGDTSKNLRISKHGNPVLRKYLYLMADSCKRHNIVFNAYYHKKREAGFPHRKAMVATMNKLARTLHALLTKDEMYSL
;
A
#
# COMPACT_ATOMS: atom_id res chain seq x y z
N MET A 1 21.51 -25.91 -18.64
CA MET A 1 20.43 -25.01 -18.22
C MET A 1 20.96 -23.59 -18.26
N SER A 2 20.34 -22.72 -19.04
CA SER A 2 20.74 -21.32 -19.19
C SER A 2 19.71 -20.42 -18.53
N ILE A 3 20.19 -19.37 -17.87
CA ILE A 3 19.38 -18.35 -17.20
C ILE A 3 19.57 -17.04 -17.96
N VAL A 4 18.49 -16.38 -18.29
CA VAL A 4 18.48 -15.04 -18.86
C VAL A 4 18.03 -14.07 -17.80
N ALA A 5 18.93 -13.24 -17.32
CA ALA A 5 18.64 -12.18 -16.37
C ALA A 5 18.46 -10.85 -17.10
N LEU A 6 17.51 -10.05 -16.61
CA LEU A 6 17.10 -8.79 -17.22
C LEU A 6 17.07 -7.68 -16.16
N ASP A 7 17.85 -6.65 -16.41
CA ASP A 7 17.73 -5.36 -15.70
C ASP A 7 16.91 -4.41 -16.57
N ILE A 8 15.78 -3.91 -16.03
CA ILE A 8 14.75 -3.25 -16.81
C ILE A 8 14.66 -1.77 -16.46
N ALA A 9 14.86 -0.94 -17.47
CA ALA A 9 14.61 0.50 -17.45
C ALA A 9 13.30 0.85 -18.20
N SER A 10 12.93 2.12 -18.20
CA SER A 10 11.67 2.58 -18.81
C SER A 10 11.58 2.42 -20.33
N LYS A 11 12.71 2.41 -21.03
CA LYS A 11 12.79 2.39 -22.51
C LYS A 11 13.65 1.26 -23.09
N SER A 12 14.36 0.54 -22.25
CA SER A 12 15.25 -0.54 -22.65
C SER A 12 15.40 -1.56 -21.53
N ALA A 13 15.84 -2.75 -21.85
CA ALA A 13 16.29 -3.72 -20.86
C ALA A 13 17.68 -4.23 -21.24
N THR A 14 18.53 -4.42 -20.24
CA THR A 14 19.84 -5.04 -20.40
C THR A 14 19.75 -6.50 -19.97
N PHE A 15 20.24 -7.41 -20.79
CA PHE A 15 20.20 -8.84 -20.48
C PHE A 15 21.60 -9.45 -20.34
N CYS A 16 21.65 -10.50 -19.53
CA CYS A 16 22.79 -11.38 -19.37
C CYS A 16 22.33 -12.85 -19.48
N VAL A 17 22.90 -13.59 -20.39
CA VAL A 17 22.73 -15.05 -20.52
C VAL A 17 23.83 -15.74 -19.74
N LEU A 18 23.46 -16.46 -18.68
CA LEU A 18 24.37 -17.21 -17.83
C LEU A 18 24.16 -18.71 -18.05
N GLY A 19 25.17 -19.37 -18.55
CA GLY A 19 25.22 -20.83 -18.70
C GLY A 19 25.99 -21.52 -17.56
N THR A 20 26.22 -22.82 -17.71
CA THR A 20 26.95 -23.62 -16.71
C THR A 20 28.41 -23.23 -16.56
N GLN A 21 29.02 -22.70 -17.64
CA GLN A 21 30.45 -22.32 -17.70
C GLN A 21 30.67 -20.80 -17.48
N GLY A 22 29.61 -20.03 -17.20
CA GLY A 22 29.71 -18.58 -17.00
C GLY A 22 28.83 -17.78 -17.96
N VAL A 23 29.14 -16.49 -18.09
CA VAL A 23 28.39 -15.55 -18.97
C VAL A 23 28.65 -15.94 -20.44
N GLN A 24 27.58 -16.22 -21.17
CA GLN A 24 27.60 -16.62 -22.58
C GLN A 24 27.35 -15.45 -23.52
N SER A 25 26.41 -14.55 -23.14
CA SER A 25 26.03 -13.41 -23.95
C SER A 25 25.50 -12.28 -23.07
N GLN A 26 25.65 -11.06 -23.56
CA GLN A 26 25.11 -9.83 -22.95
C GLN A 26 24.65 -8.91 -24.08
N GLY A 27 23.65 -8.09 -23.78
CA GLY A 27 23.15 -7.11 -24.74
C GLY A 27 22.01 -6.28 -24.17
N SER A 28 21.39 -5.51 -25.03
CA SER A 28 20.20 -4.74 -24.68
C SER A 28 19.10 -4.98 -25.71
N LEU A 29 17.84 -4.78 -25.29
CA LEU A 29 16.68 -4.83 -26.16
C LEU A 29 15.85 -3.56 -26.00
N ALA A 30 15.20 -3.15 -27.10
CA ALA A 30 14.21 -2.07 -27.07
C ALA A 30 12.97 -2.53 -26.29
N PHE A 31 12.34 -1.60 -25.59
CA PHE A 31 11.19 -1.91 -24.74
C PHE A 31 9.89 -1.66 -25.51
N ASP A 32 9.71 -2.41 -26.58
CA ASP A 32 8.55 -2.42 -27.46
C ASP A 32 8.26 -3.84 -27.97
N HIS A 33 7.19 -3.99 -28.74
CA HIS A 33 6.75 -5.29 -29.27
C HIS A 33 7.82 -5.93 -30.17
N ASP A 34 8.48 -5.16 -31.03
CA ASP A 34 9.43 -5.66 -32.01
C ASP A 34 10.74 -6.07 -31.30
N GLY A 35 11.17 -5.28 -30.31
CA GLY A 35 12.30 -5.60 -29.45
C GLY A 35 12.07 -6.90 -28.67
N PHE A 36 10.89 -7.09 -28.09
CA PHE A 36 10.54 -8.31 -27.36
C PHE A 36 10.47 -9.53 -28.29
N SER A 37 9.84 -9.37 -29.46
CA SER A 37 9.71 -10.44 -30.46
C SER A 37 11.06 -10.87 -31.01
N SER A 38 11.92 -9.92 -31.38
CA SER A 38 13.29 -10.16 -31.85
C SER A 38 14.14 -10.82 -30.77
N PHE A 39 13.97 -10.40 -29.51
CA PHE A 39 14.71 -10.96 -28.39
C PHE A 39 14.41 -12.43 -28.17
N ILE A 40 13.12 -12.83 -28.07
CA ILE A 40 12.77 -14.25 -27.86
C ILE A 40 13.08 -15.15 -29.08
N ALA A 41 13.15 -14.59 -30.28
CA ALA A 41 13.51 -15.28 -31.50
C ALA A 41 15.05 -15.43 -31.66
N SER A 42 15.83 -14.66 -30.91
CA SER A 42 17.29 -14.70 -30.97
C SER A 42 17.84 -16.06 -30.53
N SER A 43 18.81 -16.58 -31.26
CA SER A 43 19.56 -17.81 -30.90
C SER A 43 20.27 -17.71 -29.54
N GLN A 44 20.53 -16.49 -29.06
CA GLN A 44 21.18 -16.26 -27.77
C GLN A 44 20.29 -16.66 -26.57
N VAL A 45 18.96 -16.62 -26.74
CA VAL A 45 17.98 -16.88 -25.66
C VAL A 45 16.98 -18.00 -26.02
N SER A 46 17.04 -18.57 -27.22
CA SER A 46 16.11 -19.62 -27.69
C SER A 46 16.02 -20.81 -26.74
N ASP A 47 17.14 -21.25 -26.21
CA ASP A 47 17.29 -22.41 -25.32
C ASP A 47 17.27 -22.03 -23.83
N ALA A 48 16.89 -20.78 -23.51
CA ALA A 48 16.84 -20.33 -22.13
C ALA A 48 15.81 -21.12 -21.33
N SER A 49 16.23 -21.66 -20.20
CA SER A 49 15.38 -22.45 -19.33
C SER A 49 14.57 -21.57 -18.37
N LEU A 50 15.07 -20.36 -18.06
CA LEU A 50 14.45 -19.44 -17.11
C LEU A 50 14.85 -17.99 -17.42
N PHE A 51 13.85 -17.12 -17.49
CA PHE A 51 14.03 -15.67 -17.54
C PHE A 51 13.83 -15.11 -16.14
N VAL A 52 14.71 -14.19 -15.70
CA VAL A 52 14.66 -13.60 -14.36
C VAL A 52 14.84 -12.10 -14.45
N MET A 53 14.03 -11.34 -13.72
CA MET A 53 14.07 -9.88 -13.71
C MET A 53 13.77 -9.32 -12.33
N GLU A 54 14.28 -8.12 -12.03
CA GLU A 54 13.95 -7.43 -10.79
C GLU A 54 12.60 -6.72 -10.87
N SER A 55 11.89 -6.64 -9.72
CA SER A 55 10.66 -5.86 -9.59
C SER A 55 10.98 -4.37 -9.46
N THR A 56 11.20 -3.68 -10.57
CA THR A 56 11.53 -2.26 -10.59
C THR A 56 10.31 -1.45 -11.04
N GLY A 57 9.63 -0.80 -10.10
CA GLY A 57 8.58 0.19 -10.37
C GLY A 57 7.42 -0.21 -11.28
N GLY A 58 7.28 -1.50 -11.61
CA GLY A 58 6.26 -2.00 -12.55
C GLY A 58 6.72 -2.10 -14.01
N TYR A 59 7.89 -1.57 -14.36
CA TYR A 59 8.42 -1.63 -15.74
C TYR A 59 8.66 -3.05 -16.24
N HIS A 60 8.88 -3.99 -15.36
CA HIS A 60 9.10 -5.41 -15.69
C HIS A 60 7.82 -6.13 -16.18
N LEU A 61 6.64 -5.64 -15.84
CA LEU A 61 5.37 -6.33 -16.11
C LEU A 61 5.10 -6.59 -17.60
N PRO A 62 5.27 -5.61 -18.52
CA PRO A 62 5.02 -5.85 -19.93
C PRO A 62 5.87 -7.01 -20.50
N LEU A 63 7.18 -7.00 -20.22
CA LEU A 63 8.07 -8.08 -20.70
C LEU A 63 7.77 -9.41 -20.00
N TYR A 64 7.48 -9.38 -18.70
CA TYR A 64 7.11 -10.57 -17.94
C TYR A 64 5.89 -11.28 -18.56
N HIS A 65 4.79 -10.54 -18.79
CA HIS A 65 3.58 -11.07 -19.40
C HIS A 65 3.82 -11.50 -20.85
N PHE A 66 4.62 -10.74 -21.60
CA PHE A 66 4.99 -11.12 -22.96
C PHE A 66 5.70 -12.47 -22.98
N LEU A 67 6.67 -12.71 -22.11
CA LEU A 67 7.38 -13.99 -21.98
C LEU A 67 6.43 -15.14 -21.62
N LEU A 68 5.54 -14.94 -20.65
CA LEU A 68 4.56 -15.96 -20.25
C LEU A 68 3.60 -16.31 -21.39
N ASN A 69 3.10 -15.31 -22.12
CA ASN A 69 2.20 -15.50 -23.26
C ASN A 69 2.85 -16.26 -24.40
N HIS A 70 4.19 -16.23 -24.49
CA HIS A 70 4.98 -16.99 -25.45
C HIS A 70 5.53 -18.32 -24.87
N GLY A 71 4.93 -18.81 -23.77
CA GLY A 71 5.29 -20.10 -23.17
C GLY A 71 6.66 -20.13 -22.49
N ARG A 72 7.29 -18.98 -22.25
CA ARG A 72 8.59 -18.89 -21.58
C ARG A 72 8.40 -18.87 -20.06
N LYS A 73 9.29 -19.56 -19.34
CA LYS A 73 9.32 -19.50 -17.87
C LYS A 73 10.00 -18.22 -17.43
N ALA A 74 9.29 -17.36 -16.70
CA ALA A 74 9.82 -16.11 -16.19
C ALA A 74 9.61 -16.00 -14.66
N ARG A 75 10.53 -15.31 -13.99
CA ARG A 75 10.47 -15.03 -12.54
C ARG A 75 10.87 -13.59 -12.27
N ILE A 76 10.20 -12.99 -11.29
CA ILE A 76 10.52 -11.66 -10.80
C ILE A 76 11.21 -11.80 -9.45
N ILE A 77 12.28 -11.10 -9.20
CA ILE A 77 13.05 -11.16 -7.94
C ILE A 77 12.92 -9.84 -7.18
N ASN A 78 12.92 -9.94 -5.85
CA ASN A 78 12.99 -8.77 -5.00
C ASN A 78 14.38 -8.12 -5.10
N PRO A 79 14.50 -6.83 -5.47
CA PRO A 79 15.77 -6.11 -5.58
C PRO A 79 16.65 -6.18 -4.35
N LEU A 80 16.04 -6.19 -3.15
CA LEU A 80 16.79 -6.28 -1.88
C LEU A 80 17.59 -7.58 -1.76
N LEU A 81 17.06 -8.68 -2.28
CA LEU A 81 17.76 -9.98 -2.23
C LEU A 81 18.98 -9.99 -3.14
N VAL A 82 18.84 -9.46 -4.36
CA VAL A 82 19.96 -9.31 -5.32
C VAL A 82 21.01 -8.38 -4.74
N LYS A 83 20.61 -7.24 -4.17
CA LYS A 83 21.52 -6.30 -3.53
C LYS A 83 22.32 -6.94 -2.39
N HIS A 84 21.66 -7.61 -1.44
CA HIS A 84 22.36 -8.27 -0.33
C HIS A 84 23.29 -9.37 -0.80
N PHE A 85 22.90 -10.13 -1.83
CA PHE A 85 23.76 -11.15 -2.43
C PHE A 85 24.99 -10.54 -3.08
N HIS A 86 24.82 -9.46 -3.85
CA HIS A 86 25.93 -8.74 -4.48
C HIS A 86 26.85 -8.10 -3.44
N ASP A 87 26.30 -7.40 -2.42
CA ASP A 87 27.09 -6.76 -1.36
C ASP A 87 27.91 -7.79 -0.56
N GLY A 88 27.46 -9.05 -0.48
CA GLY A 88 28.21 -10.15 0.12
C GLY A 88 29.33 -10.70 -0.74
N GLN A 89 29.35 -10.42 -2.05
CA GLN A 89 30.37 -10.95 -2.98
C GLN A 89 31.47 -9.95 -3.33
N THR A 90 31.22 -8.65 -3.21
CA THR A 90 32.19 -7.61 -3.59
C THR A 90 32.05 -6.36 -2.76
N LEU A 91 33.20 -5.74 -2.45
CA LEU A 91 33.28 -4.42 -1.81
C LEU A 91 33.29 -3.26 -2.83
N ARG A 92 33.33 -3.57 -4.13
CA ARG A 92 33.36 -2.57 -5.18
C ARG A 92 31.97 -1.95 -5.36
N ARG A 93 31.91 -0.62 -5.46
CA ARG A 93 30.67 0.16 -5.64
C ARG A 93 30.38 0.56 -7.09
N THR A 94 31.00 -0.13 -8.07
CA THR A 94 30.75 0.15 -9.48
C THR A 94 29.38 -0.38 -9.85
N LYS A 95 28.53 0.50 -10.39
CA LYS A 95 27.18 0.17 -10.83
C LYS A 95 27.02 0.47 -12.31
N THR A 96 26.62 -0.52 -13.10
CA THR A 96 26.21 -0.40 -14.50
C THR A 96 25.10 -1.42 -14.76
N ASP A 97 24.21 -1.13 -15.70
CA ASP A 97 23.09 -2.02 -16.05
C ASP A 97 23.57 -3.45 -16.43
N VAL A 98 24.74 -3.55 -17.07
CA VAL A 98 25.38 -4.82 -17.40
C VAL A 98 25.78 -5.60 -16.15
N LEU A 99 26.40 -4.93 -15.17
CA LEU A 99 26.79 -5.56 -13.90
C LEU A 99 25.56 -5.93 -13.07
N ASP A 100 24.50 -5.13 -13.11
CA ASP A 100 23.25 -5.42 -12.43
C ASP A 100 22.58 -6.66 -13.05
N ALA A 101 22.51 -6.78 -14.39
CA ALA A 101 22.03 -7.98 -15.06
C ALA A 101 22.86 -9.24 -14.71
N VAL A 102 24.20 -9.12 -14.60
CA VAL A 102 25.05 -10.21 -14.15
C VAL A 102 24.79 -10.59 -12.68
N ALA A 103 24.59 -9.61 -11.82
CA ALA A 103 24.27 -9.85 -10.40
C ALA A 103 22.93 -10.59 -10.25
N ILE A 104 21.90 -10.19 -11.00
CA ILE A 104 20.61 -10.89 -11.07
C ILE A 104 20.80 -12.33 -11.54
N ALA A 105 21.61 -12.56 -12.61
CA ALA A 105 21.86 -13.89 -13.13
C ALA A 105 22.56 -14.82 -12.10
N ARG A 106 23.58 -14.31 -11.43
CA ARG A 106 24.32 -15.05 -10.38
C ARG A 106 23.45 -15.37 -9.18
N TYR A 107 22.64 -14.40 -8.74
CA TYR A 107 21.66 -14.62 -7.67
C TYR A 107 20.69 -15.74 -8.05
N ALA A 108 20.14 -15.68 -9.28
CA ALA A 108 19.21 -16.68 -9.79
C ALA A 108 19.85 -18.08 -9.89
N GLN A 109 21.11 -18.17 -10.32
CA GLN A 109 21.84 -19.43 -10.36
C GLN A 109 22.06 -20.03 -8.96
N ALA A 110 22.44 -19.21 -8.00
CA ALA A 110 22.67 -19.64 -6.61
C ALA A 110 21.37 -20.06 -5.89
N ASN A 111 20.21 -19.55 -6.31
CA ASN A 111 18.92 -19.78 -5.67
C ASN A 111 17.91 -20.49 -6.60
N LEU A 112 18.39 -21.27 -7.55
CA LEU A 112 17.58 -21.85 -8.62
C LEU A 112 16.43 -22.71 -8.09
N SER A 113 16.64 -23.53 -7.07
CA SER A 113 15.61 -24.38 -6.45
C SER A 113 14.45 -23.54 -5.87
N ALA A 114 14.79 -22.45 -5.21
CA ALA A 114 13.79 -21.55 -4.65
C ALA A 114 12.99 -20.78 -5.72
N LEU A 115 13.62 -20.50 -6.87
CA LEU A 115 12.99 -19.81 -8.00
C LEU A 115 12.17 -20.76 -8.90
N GLN A 116 12.38 -22.06 -8.82
CA GLN A 116 11.58 -23.06 -9.53
C GLN A 116 10.24 -23.32 -8.84
N GLU A 117 10.17 -23.14 -7.52
CA GLU A 117 8.90 -23.17 -6.80
C GLU A 117 8.07 -21.94 -7.18
N ASP A 118 6.84 -22.17 -7.60
CA ASP A 118 5.92 -21.13 -8.12
C ASP A 118 5.33 -20.30 -6.98
N ARG A 119 6.21 -19.56 -6.26
CA ARG A 119 5.86 -18.76 -5.06
C ARG A 119 5.71 -17.27 -5.35
N MET A 120 5.60 -16.87 -6.61
CA MET A 120 5.57 -15.45 -6.90
C MET A 120 4.16 -14.89 -6.99
N GLN A 121 3.96 -13.90 -6.15
CA GLN A 121 2.86 -12.94 -6.26
C GLN A 121 3.07 -12.08 -7.49
N LEU A 122 2.31 -12.32 -8.53
CA LEU A 122 2.07 -11.34 -9.57
C LEU A 122 1.48 -10.08 -8.93
N ASP A 123 1.86 -8.90 -9.41
CA ASP A 123 1.11 -7.70 -9.11
C ASP A 123 -0.30 -7.91 -9.66
N SER A 124 -1.24 -8.15 -8.76
CA SER A 124 -2.65 -8.28 -9.10
C SER A 124 -3.29 -6.90 -9.23
N GLU A 125 -4.36 -6.80 -10.01
CA GLU A 125 -5.16 -5.58 -10.11
C GLU A 125 -5.61 -5.11 -8.73
N SER A 126 -6.03 -6.02 -7.89
CA SER A 126 -6.43 -5.81 -6.51
C SER A 126 -5.31 -5.16 -5.68
N LYS A 127 -4.09 -5.67 -5.78
CA LYS A 127 -2.91 -5.11 -5.12
C LYS A 127 -2.57 -3.70 -5.63
N MET A 128 -2.72 -3.46 -6.93
CA MET A 128 -2.53 -2.13 -7.52
C MET A 128 -3.58 -1.13 -7.02
N LEU A 129 -4.86 -1.52 -6.97
CA LEU A 129 -5.94 -0.70 -6.41
C LEU A 129 -5.70 -0.39 -4.93
N ALA A 130 -5.36 -1.39 -4.13
CA ALA A 130 -5.06 -1.23 -2.70
C ALA A 130 -3.91 -0.24 -2.46
N ARG A 131 -2.82 -0.36 -3.22
CA ARG A 131 -1.67 0.55 -3.13
C ARG A 131 -2.00 1.96 -3.62
N ARG A 132 -2.80 2.09 -4.68
CA ARG A 132 -3.26 3.40 -5.17
C ARG A 132 -4.12 4.09 -4.12
N ARG A 133 -5.02 3.34 -3.46
CA ARG A 133 -5.82 3.85 -2.35
C ARG A 133 -4.95 4.28 -1.17
N ALA A 134 -3.94 3.49 -0.81
CA ALA A 134 -3.02 3.84 0.28
C ALA A 134 -2.28 5.16 0.01
N ARG A 135 -1.83 5.40 -1.24
CA ARG A 135 -1.23 6.68 -1.67
C ARG A 135 -2.25 7.83 -1.62
N ASN A 136 -3.47 7.59 -2.11
CA ASN A 136 -4.52 8.62 -2.05
C ASN A 136 -4.84 9.05 -0.61
N ALA A 137 -4.78 8.12 0.35
CA ALA A 137 -4.96 8.44 1.77
C ALA A 137 -3.85 9.38 2.32
N GLU A 138 -2.61 9.22 1.83
CA GLU A 138 -1.51 10.14 2.16
C GLU A 138 -1.72 11.51 1.52
N ASP A 139 -2.14 11.56 0.27
CA ASP A 139 -2.44 12.81 -0.44
C ASP A 139 -3.62 13.54 0.20
N LEU A 140 -4.67 12.82 0.62
CA LEU A 140 -5.79 13.35 1.37
C LEU A 140 -5.33 13.98 2.70
N ALA A 141 -4.43 13.31 3.44
CA ALA A 141 -3.90 13.85 4.69
C ALA A 141 -3.11 15.16 4.46
N LYS A 142 -2.30 15.23 3.40
CA LYS A 142 -1.58 16.44 3.00
C LYS A 142 -2.55 17.56 2.60
N ALA A 143 -3.54 17.24 1.75
CA ALA A 143 -4.55 18.22 1.31
C ALA A 143 -5.34 18.80 2.49
N LYS A 144 -5.74 17.97 3.46
CA LYS A 144 -6.39 18.43 4.70
C LYS A 144 -5.50 19.38 5.51
N THR A 145 -4.19 19.11 5.58
CA THR A 145 -3.23 19.97 6.30
C THR A 145 -3.09 21.32 5.60
N ILE A 146 -3.01 21.33 4.28
CA ILE A 146 -2.92 22.55 3.47
C ILE A 146 -4.20 23.38 3.63
N LEU A 147 -5.38 22.78 3.47
CA LEU A 147 -6.66 23.48 3.67
C LEU A 147 -6.75 24.11 5.06
N LYS A 148 -6.37 23.36 6.10
CA LYS A 148 -6.40 23.88 7.47
C LYS A 148 -5.45 25.08 7.64
N SER A 149 -4.28 25.03 7.02
CA SER A 149 -3.31 26.14 7.02
C SER A 149 -3.86 27.35 6.27
N ASP A 150 -4.41 27.18 5.06
CA ASP A 150 -4.99 28.29 4.28
C ASP A 150 -6.18 28.91 4.99
N LEU A 151 -7.06 28.09 5.55
CA LEU A 151 -8.26 28.53 6.28
C LEU A 151 -7.91 29.27 7.57
N SER A 152 -6.81 28.91 8.25
CA SER A 152 -6.35 29.61 9.47
C SER A 152 -5.97 31.06 9.20
N VAL A 153 -5.70 31.42 7.94
CA VAL A 153 -5.36 32.78 7.50
C VAL A 153 -6.55 33.48 6.86
N ALA A 154 -7.37 32.75 6.07
CA ALA A 154 -8.47 33.35 5.31
C ALA A 154 -9.78 33.49 6.08
N PHE A 155 -10.10 32.51 6.94
CA PHE A 155 -11.32 32.49 7.74
C PHE A 155 -11.14 31.58 8.97
N PRO A 156 -10.31 31.96 9.95
CA PRO A 156 -9.92 31.12 11.08
C PRO A 156 -11.10 30.68 11.95
N GLU A 157 -12.17 31.46 12.02
CA GLU A 157 -13.33 31.19 12.87
C GLU A 157 -14.07 29.91 12.45
N LEU A 158 -13.98 29.50 11.17
CA LEU A 158 -14.57 28.25 10.70
C LEU A 158 -13.85 27.00 11.22
N LEU A 159 -12.61 27.11 11.71
CA LEU A 159 -11.87 25.98 12.27
C LEU A 159 -12.48 25.42 13.56
N ARG A 160 -13.43 26.11 14.18
CA ARG A 160 -14.24 25.58 15.30
C ARG A 160 -15.12 24.40 14.88
N PHE A 161 -15.45 24.30 13.59
CA PHE A 161 -16.21 23.20 13.03
C PHE A 161 -15.31 22.11 12.42
N ASN A 162 -15.88 20.93 12.20
CA ASN A 162 -15.21 19.93 11.36
C ASN A 162 -15.32 20.33 9.88
N VAL A 163 -14.34 21.11 9.40
CA VAL A 163 -14.30 21.63 8.03
C VAL A 163 -14.13 20.57 6.96
N PHE A 164 -13.84 19.32 7.32
CA PHE A 164 -13.65 18.21 6.37
C PHE A 164 -14.93 17.44 6.06
N THR A 165 -16.07 17.90 6.53
CA THR A 165 -17.38 17.39 6.09
C THR A 165 -17.62 17.81 4.64
N LYS A 166 -18.31 16.97 3.85
CA LYS A 166 -18.62 17.27 2.45
C LYS A 166 -19.33 18.60 2.29
N THR A 167 -20.29 18.89 3.15
CA THR A 167 -21.03 20.17 3.16
C THR A 167 -20.11 21.40 3.29
N LEU A 168 -19.19 21.39 4.29
CA LEU A 168 -18.29 22.53 4.48
C LEU A 168 -17.19 22.60 3.43
N LEU A 169 -16.74 21.47 2.89
CA LEU A 169 -15.80 21.47 1.77
C LEU A 169 -16.42 22.04 0.50
N GLU A 170 -17.66 21.67 0.17
CA GLU A 170 -18.42 22.23 -0.96
C GLU A 170 -18.62 23.74 -0.74
N PHE A 171 -19.03 24.15 0.46
CA PHE A 171 -19.13 25.56 0.83
C PHE A 171 -17.80 26.31 0.63
N LEU A 172 -16.70 25.80 1.17
CA LEU A 172 -15.37 26.40 1.05
C LEU A 172 -14.83 26.39 -0.38
N SER A 173 -15.29 25.48 -1.24
CA SER A 173 -14.93 25.47 -2.65
C SER A 173 -15.52 26.66 -3.44
N ILE A 174 -16.51 27.35 -2.84
CA ILE A 174 -17.17 28.53 -3.39
C ILE A 174 -16.76 29.78 -2.61
N TYR A 175 -16.88 29.75 -1.29
CA TYR A 175 -16.64 30.87 -0.37
C TYR A 175 -15.35 30.64 0.42
N GLY A 176 -14.26 31.21 -0.07
CA GLY A 176 -12.92 30.97 0.49
C GLY A 176 -12.53 31.87 1.66
N CYS A 177 -13.30 32.94 1.94
CA CYS A 177 -13.04 33.89 3.03
C CYS A 177 -14.32 34.55 3.54
N ALA A 178 -14.22 35.24 4.68
CA ALA A 178 -15.34 35.97 5.28
C ALA A 178 -15.96 37.02 4.33
N LYS A 179 -15.13 37.72 3.53
CA LYS A 179 -15.61 38.70 2.55
C LYS A 179 -16.51 38.07 1.48
N ASP A 180 -16.19 36.88 1.00
CA ASP A 180 -17.00 36.13 0.02
C ASP A 180 -18.38 35.83 0.62
N VAL A 181 -18.43 35.43 1.91
CA VAL A 181 -19.66 35.13 2.63
C VAL A 181 -20.55 36.38 2.81
N LEU A 182 -19.96 37.51 3.19
CA LEU A 182 -20.68 38.77 3.36
C LEU A 182 -21.22 39.33 2.06
N GLY A 183 -20.55 39.05 0.94
CA GLY A 183 -21.01 39.45 -0.41
C GLY A 183 -22.12 38.59 -0.97
N ALA A 184 -22.42 37.43 -0.36
CA ALA A 184 -23.42 36.48 -0.83
C ALA A 184 -24.81 36.72 -0.18
N THR A 185 -25.86 36.43 -0.94
CA THR A 185 -27.23 36.41 -0.40
C THR A 185 -27.45 35.19 0.51
N ALA A 186 -28.43 35.31 1.43
CA ALA A 186 -28.77 34.16 2.30
C ALA A 186 -29.19 32.91 1.51
N GLY A 187 -29.88 33.07 0.38
CA GLY A 187 -30.29 31.98 -0.49
C GLY A 187 -29.10 31.26 -1.13
N GLN A 188 -28.08 32.00 -1.61
CA GLN A 188 -26.86 31.41 -2.17
C GLN A 188 -26.07 30.64 -1.13
N LEU A 189 -25.94 31.17 0.08
CA LEU A 189 -25.26 30.46 1.20
C LEU A 189 -26.03 29.22 1.60
N GLN A 190 -27.36 29.29 1.67
CA GLN A 190 -28.21 28.14 2.00
C GLN A 190 -28.07 27.04 0.94
N GLN A 191 -28.06 27.40 -0.34
CA GLN A 191 -27.85 26.45 -1.45
C GLN A 191 -26.50 25.72 -1.32
N ALA A 192 -25.44 26.44 -0.97
CA ALA A 192 -24.10 25.86 -0.78
C ALA A 192 -24.00 24.94 0.45
N LEU A 193 -24.85 25.15 1.47
CA LEU A 193 -24.93 24.31 2.66
C LEU A 193 -25.92 23.12 2.50
N ASP A 194 -26.79 23.15 1.51
CA ASP A 194 -27.84 22.12 1.30
C ASP A 194 -27.41 20.97 0.40
N VAL A 195 -26.13 20.86 0.07
CA VAL A 195 -25.58 19.86 -0.87
C VAL A 195 -25.80 18.41 -0.40
N GLN A 196 -25.99 18.15 0.89
CA GLN A 196 -26.26 16.80 1.39
C GLN A 196 -27.58 16.70 2.17
N LYS A 197 -28.37 15.67 1.82
CA LYS A 197 -29.46 15.18 2.67
C LYS A 197 -28.87 14.36 3.82
N GLY A 198 -28.79 14.91 5.02
CA GLY A 198 -28.26 14.22 6.19
C GLY A 198 -28.42 15.04 7.47
N ARG A 199 -28.01 14.46 8.62
CA ARG A 199 -28.05 15.17 9.91
C ARG A 199 -27.06 16.32 9.86
N LYS A 200 -27.58 17.55 9.72
CA LYS A 200 -26.76 18.77 9.78
C LYS A 200 -26.37 19.01 11.25
N SER A 201 -25.16 19.51 11.47
CA SER A 201 -24.83 20.08 12.76
C SER A 201 -25.72 21.30 12.99
N GLU A 202 -26.40 21.38 14.13
CA GLU A 202 -27.25 22.52 14.50
C GLU A 202 -26.49 23.85 14.52
N GLU A 203 -25.17 23.79 14.60
CA GLU A 203 -24.26 24.94 14.60
C GLU A 203 -23.92 25.48 13.22
N ILE A 204 -24.08 24.68 12.14
CA ILE A 204 -23.74 25.08 10.77
C ILE A 204 -24.99 25.63 10.09
N THR A 205 -25.31 26.88 10.37
CA THR A 205 -26.41 27.63 9.76
C THR A 205 -25.90 28.84 8.99
N VAL A 206 -26.66 29.32 8.03
CA VAL A 206 -26.35 30.57 7.29
C VAL A 206 -26.13 31.73 8.24
N GLN A 207 -26.97 31.85 9.28
CA GLN A 207 -26.86 32.94 10.24
C GLN A 207 -25.53 32.84 11.01
N ASN A 208 -25.21 31.68 11.58
CA ASN A 208 -24.00 31.51 12.37
C ASN A 208 -22.74 31.78 11.51
N ILE A 209 -22.72 31.34 10.24
CA ILE A 209 -21.60 31.60 9.36
C ILE A 209 -21.47 33.09 9.01
N LYS A 210 -22.60 33.80 8.81
CA LYS A 210 -22.60 35.25 8.59
C LYS A 210 -22.11 36.01 9.82
N ASP A 211 -22.54 35.63 11.01
CA ASP A 211 -22.12 36.26 12.26
C ASP A 211 -20.61 36.09 12.48
N LEU A 212 -20.07 34.89 12.17
CA LEU A 212 -18.62 34.65 12.17
C LEU A 212 -17.90 35.49 11.12
N ALA A 213 -18.49 35.66 9.93
CA ALA A 213 -17.89 36.45 8.86
C ALA A 213 -17.83 37.95 9.19
N GLN A 214 -18.83 38.49 9.94
CA GLN A 214 -18.85 39.89 10.35
C GLN A 214 -17.73 40.23 11.34
N THR A 215 -17.32 39.27 12.17
CA THR A 215 -16.29 39.47 13.21
C THR A 215 -14.96 38.83 12.85
N SER A 216 -14.83 38.31 11.60
CA SER A 216 -13.65 37.58 11.19
C SER A 216 -12.41 38.47 11.08
N ILE A 217 -11.28 37.95 11.60
CA ILE A 217 -9.96 38.53 11.47
C ILE A 217 -9.21 38.02 10.23
N GLY A 218 -9.86 37.15 9.44
CA GLY A 218 -9.26 36.53 8.24
C GLY A 218 -8.98 37.52 7.11
N VAL A 219 -8.06 37.17 6.25
CA VAL A 219 -7.60 38.02 5.13
C VAL A 219 -8.09 37.49 3.77
N SER A 220 -8.73 38.36 2.98
CA SER A 220 -9.43 37.97 1.74
C SER A 220 -8.53 37.53 0.59
N TYR A 221 -7.24 37.95 0.55
CA TYR A 221 -6.33 37.59 -0.54
C TYR A 221 -5.97 36.08 -0.55
N ARG A 222 -6.25 35.34 0.51
CA ARG A 222 -6.09 33.88 0.59
C ARG A 222 -7.30 33.08 0.12
N ALA A 223 -8.41 33.72 -0.21
CA ALA A 223 -9.67 33.03 -0.58
C ALA A 223 -9.49 32.03 -1.73
N ALA A 224 -8.69 32.39 -2.76
CA ALA A 224 -8.44 31.47 -3.88
C ALA A 224 -7.72 30.21 -3.44
N MET A 225 -6.80 30.29 -2.50
CA MET A 225 -6.06 29.14 -1.96
C MET A 225 -7.01 28.21 -1.19
N VAL A 226 -7.90 28.77 -0.35
CA VAL A 226 -8.91 27.97 0.37
C VAL A 226 -9.84 27.23 -0.59
N ARG A 227 -10.32 27.91 -1.64
CA ARG A 227 -11.18 27.29 -2.65
C ARG A 227 -10.49 26.13 -3.35
N ASP A 228 -9.24 26.32 -3.74
CA ASP A 228 -8.43 25.28 -4.42
C ASP A 228 -8.15 24.11 -3.48
N SER A 229 -7.69 24.37 -2.25
CA SER A 229 -7.42 23.36 -1.24
C SER A 229 -8.68 22.55 -0.86
N ALA A 230 -9.86 23.21 -0.79
CA ALA A 230 -11.12 22.52 -0.52
C ALA A 230 -11.52 21.57 -1.65
N LYS A 231 -11.36 22.01 -2.93
CA LYS A 231 -11.55 21.15 -4.10
C LYS A 231 -10.60 19.97 -4.13
N ALA A 232 -9.32 20.18 -3.76
CA ALA A 232 -8.33 19.12 -3.67
C ALA A 232 -8.73 18.05 -2.63
N VAL A 233 -9.22 18.47 -1.45
CA VAL A 233 -9.73 17.54 -0.44
C VAL A 233 -10.94 16.75 -0.94
N LEU A 234 -11.92 17.42 -1.56
CA LEU A 234 -13.10 16.78 -2.16
C LEU A 234 -12.69 15.74 -3.21
N ALA A 235 -11.79 16.09 -4.13
CA ALA A 235 -11.31 15.17 -5.16
C ALA A 235 -10.60 13.94 -4.56
N CYS A 236 -9.80 14.12 -3.50
CA CYS A 236 -9.18 13.00 -2.81
C CYS A 236 -10.20 12.12 -2.07
N GLN A 237 -11.23 12.71 -1.45
CA GLN A 237 -12.31 11.95 -0.79
C GLN A 237 -13.09 11.13 -1.81
N GLN A 238 -13.51 11.72 -2.94
CA GLN A 238 -14.22 11.01 -3.99
C GLN A 238 -13.38 9.85 -4.54
N ARG A 239 -12.11 10.10 -4.83
CA ARG A 239 -11.19 9.05 -5.28
C ARG A 239 -11.03 7.92 -4.26
N ASP A 240 -11.02 8.22 -2.95
CA ASP A 240 -10.95 7.18 -1.90
C ASP A 240 -12.21 6.30 -1.90
N GLU A 241 -13.39 6.89 -2.09
CA GLU A 241 -14.66 6.18 -2.21
C GLU A 241 -14.66 5.26 -3.44
N ASP A 242 -14.29 5.79 -4.63
CA ASP A 242 -14.25 5.04 -5.88
C ASP A 242 -13.26 3.87 -5.81
N LEU A 243 -12.04 4.11 -5.31
CA LEU A 243 -11.02 3.07 -5.15
C LEU A 243 -11.43 2.02 -4.10
N THR A 244 -12.11 2.44 -3.04
CA THR A 244 -12.62 1.52 -2.02
C THR A 244 -13.67 0.60 -2.61
N LYS A 245 -14.63 1.16 -3.34
CA LYS A 245 -15.69 0.39 -3.98
C LYS A 245 -15.11 -0.62 -4.97
N ALA A 246 -14.26 -0.16 -5.89
CA ALA A 246 -13.61 -1.02 -6.88
C ALA A 246 -12.81 -2.16 -6.23
N LEU A 247 -12.05 -1.88 -5.17
CA LEU A 247 -11.26 -2.89 -4.46
C LEU A 247 -12.16 -3.93 -3.78
N VAL A 248 -13.20 -3.50 -3.08
CA VAL A 248 -14.12 -4.41 -2.37
C VAL A 248 -14.91 -5.28 -3.37
N GLU A 249 -15.39 -4.70 -4.45
CA GLU A 249 -16.09 -5.43 -5.51
C GLU A 249 -15.18 -6.50 -6.16
N LEU A 250 -13.94 -6.13 -6.48
CA LEU A 250 -12.96 -7.03 -7.07
C LEU A 250 -12.60 -8.18 -6.11
N GLU A 251 -12.35 -7.88 -4.82
CA GLU A 251 -12.02 -8.91 -3.84
C GLU A 251 -13.20 -9.84 -3.55
N ASN A 252 -14.42 -9.32 -3.51
CA ASN A 252 -15.62 -10.16 -3.39
C ASN A 252 -15.83 -11.06 -4.62
N ALA A 253 -15.43 -10.62 -5.81
CA ALA A 253 -15.51 -11.43 -7.01
C ALA A 253 -14.43 -12.53 -7.04
N LEU A 254 -13.20 -12.22 -6.62
CA LEU A 254 -12.06 -13.13 -6.69
C LEU A 254 -11.96 -14.06 -5.47
N HIS A 255 -12.26 -13.55 -4.27
CA HIS A 255 -11.97 -14.19 -2.99
C HIS A 255 -13.17 -14.18 -2.03
N LYS A 256 -14.37 -14.44 -2.56
CA LYS A 256 -15.64 -14.38 -1.81
C LYS A 256 -15.57 -15.11 -0.46
N ARG A 257 -15.12 -16.37 -0.50
CA ARG A 257 -15.05 -17.19 0.71
C ARG A 257 -14.08 -16.63 1.75
N GLN A 258 -12.92 -16.17 1.33
CA GLN A 258 -11.92 -15.54 2.21
C GLN A 258 -12.46 -14.22 2.79
N MET A 259 -13.18 -13.43 2.00
CA MET A 259 -13.86 -12.23 2.47
C MET A 259 -14.88 -12.55 3.57
N GLU A 260 -15.72 -13.58 3.39
CA GLU A 260 -16.68 -14.05 4.40
C GLU A 260 -15.96 -14.47 5.69
N ILE A 261 -14.88 -15.24 5.59
CA ILE A 261 -14.08 -15.68 6.75
C ILE A 261 -13.49 -14.47 7.49
N LEU A 262 -12.88 -13.54 6.80
CA LEU A 262 -12.25 -12.39 7.44
C LEU A 262 -13.28 -11.47 8.12
N THR A 263 -14.39 -11.18 7.45
CA THR A 263 -15.44 -10.31 7.96
C THR A 263 -16.28 -10.96 9.07
N SER A 264 -16.20 -12.29 9.25
CA SER A 264 -16.80 -12.96 10.41
C SER A 264 -16.15 -12.60 11.74
N ILE A 265 -14.92 -12.04 11.71
CA ILE A 265 -14.23 -11.59 12.92
C ILE A 265 -14.77 -10.22 13.35
N PRO A 266 -15.39 -10.06 14.52
CA PRO A 266 -15.87 -8.76 15.00
C PRO A 266 -14.74 -7.72 15.02
N GLY A 267 -14.94 -6.64 14.26
CA GLY A 267 -13.96 -5.56 14.08
C GLY A 267 -13.22 -5.60 12.75
N ILE A 268 -13.40 -6.61 11.90
CA ILE A 268 -12.88 -6.63 10.55
C ILE A 268 -14.01 -6.29 9.57
N GLY A 269 -13.90 -5.15 8.89
CA GLY A 269 -14.82 -4.76 7.83
C GLY A 269 -14.26 -5.10 6.44
N GLU A 270 -15.12 -5.07 5.42
CA GLU A 270 -14.78 -5.41 4.03
C GLU A 270 -13.55 -4.64 3.51
N VAL A 271 -13.44 -3.36 3.84
CA VAL A 271 -12.30 -2.52 3.40
C VAL A 271 -10.96 -3.06 3.91
N THR A 272 -10.89 -3.40 5.20
CA THR A 272 -9.64 -3.91 5.79
C THR A 272 -9.36 -5.35 5.36
N ALA A 273 -10.40 -6.17 5.18
CA ALA A 273 -10.31 -7.50 4.61
C ALA A 273 -9.77 -7.48 3.18
N SER A 274 -10.33 -6.62 2.32
CA SER A 274 -9.88 -6.45 0.93
C SER A 274 -8.41 -6.05 0.84
N HIS A 275 -7.97 -5.11 1.66
CA HIS A 275 -6.55 -4.73 1.71
C HIS A 275 -5.64 -5.86 2.22
N PHE A 276 -6.13 -6.70 3.12
CA PHE A 276 -5.36 -7.84 3.58
C PHE A 276 -5.20 -8.88 2.46
N LEU A 277 -6.29 -9.23 1.78
CA LEU A 277 -6.27 -10.21 0.69
C LEU A 277 -5.48 -9.70 -0.52
N SER A 278 -5.57 -8.41 -0.86
CA SER A 278 -4.80 -7.83 -1.96
C SER A 278 -3.28 -7.94 -1.79
N GLU A 279 -2.79 -7.99 -0.56
CA GLU A 279 -1.36 -8.18 -0.25
C GLU A 279 -1.00 -9.65 0.01
N ILE A 280 -2.00 -10.53 0.19
CA ILE A 280 -1.84 -11.98 0.41
C ILE A 280 -2.76 -12.73 -0.56
N PRO A 281 -2.36 -12.95 -1.80
CA PRO A 281 -3.22 -13.60 -2.80
C PRO A 281 -3.53 -15.06 -2.47
N ASP A 282 -2.63 -15.75 -1.78
CA ASP A 282 -2.82 -17.14 -1.37
C ASP A 282 -2.17 -17.39 0.00
N ILE A 283 -2.99 -17.72 0.98
CA ILE A 283 -2.54 -18.05 2.33
C ILE A 283 -1.73 -19.35 2.39
N SER A 284 -1.92 -20.27 1.45
CA SER A 284 -1.20 -21.56 1.39
C SER A 284 0.30 -21.40 1.23
N GLN A 285 0.75 -20.26 0.69
CA GLN A 285 2.17 -19.90 0.57
C GLN A 285 2.86 -19.74 1.92
N PHE A 286 2.09 -19.47 2.97
CA PHE A 286 2.60 -19.37 4.32
C PHE A 286 2.37 -20.68 5.07
N THR A 287 3.32 -21.61 4.99
CA THR A 287 3.22 -22.90 5.68
C THR A 287 3.05 -22.77 7.20
N THR A 288 3.38 -21.61 7.78
CA THR A 288 3.19 -21.30 9.20
C THR A 288 2.83 -19.82 9.39
N TYR A 289 2.12 -19.51 10.47
CA TYR A 289 1.79 -18.11 10.80
C TYR A 289 3.03 -17.24 11.06
N GLN A 290 4.15 -17.84 11.48
CA GLN A 290 5.41 -17.12 11.69
C GLN A 290 5.93 -16.53 10.36
N LYS A 291 5.79 -17.25 9.25
CA LYS A 291 6.15 -16.75 7.92
C LYS A 291 5.26 -15.56 7.51
N LEU A 292 3.97 -15.59 7.85
CA LEU A 292 3.07 -14.47 7.63
C LEU A 292 3.48 -13.24 8.47
N ILE A 293 3.83 -13.46 9.75
CA ILE A 293 4.31 -12.39 10.65
C ILE A 293 5.61 -11.78 10.11
N ALA A 294 6.57 -12.59 9.66
CA ALA A 294 7.81 -12.14 9.05
C ALA A 294 7.55 -11.39 7.73
N PHE A 295 6.64 -11.89 6.90
CA PHE A 295 6.23 -11.22 5.66
C PHE A 295 5.59 -9.85 5.91
N ALA A 296 4.82 -9.69 6.99
CA ALA A 296 4.32 -8.39 7.44
C ALA A 296 5.41 -7.53 8.10
N GLY A 297 6.56 -8.12 8.49
CA GLY A 297 7.63 -7.45 9.20
C GLY A 297 7.25 -7.01 10.61
N THR A 298 6.41 -7.79 11.29
CA THR A 298 5.99 -7.57 12.69
C THR A 298 6.66 -8.53 13.67
N ASP A 299 7.55 -9.38 13.17
CA ASP A 299 8.42 -10.24 13.95
C ASP A 299 9.35 -9.41 14.85
N PRO A 300 9.55 -9.81 16.10
CA PRO A 300 10.49 -9.15 16.98
C PRO A 300 11.92 -9.38 16.49
N GLY A 301 12.70 -8.30 16.35
CA GLY A 301 14.14 -8.44 16.19
C GLY A 301 14.74 -8.95 17.50
N ILE A 302 15.51 -10.02 17.44
CA ILE A 302 16.27 -10.56 18.58
C ILE A 302 17.75 -10.33 18.25
N TYR A 303 18.46 -9.79 19.19
CA TYR A 303 19.92 -9.71 19.14
C TYR A 303 20.48 -10.49 20.33
N GLU A 304 21.16 -11.58 20.04
CA GLU A 304 21.87 -12.40 21.03
C GLU A 304 23.32 -12.46 20.62
N SER A 305 24.19 -12.02 21.50
CA SER A 305 25.65 -12.10 21.35
C SER A 305 26.31 -12.39 22.72
N GLY A 306 26.82 -13.60 22.85
CA GLY A 306 27.37 -14.07 24.15
C GLY A 306 26.30 -13.98 25.24
N ASP A 307 26.64 -13.37 26.38
CA ASP A 307 25.73 -13.21 27.51
C ASP A 307 24.70 -12.06 27.34
N THR A 308 24.69 -11.37 26.18
CA THR A 308 23.82 -10.23 25.97
C THR A 308 22.65 -10.63 25.10
N SER A 309 21.42 -10.67 25.64
CA SER A 309 20.20 -10.79 24.90
C SER A 309 19.41 -9.47 24.93
N LYS A 310 19.13 -8.88 23.78
CA LYS A 310 18.34 -7.65 23.65
C LYS A 310 17.15 -7.86 22.72
N ASN A 311 15.95 -7.61 23.24
CA ASN A 311 14.75 -7.51 22.43
C ASN A 311 14.78 -6.20 21.63
N LEU A 312 14.97 -6.30 20.34
CA LEU A 312 14.92 -5.16 19.43
C LEU A 312 13.46 -4.78 19.07
N ARG A 313 13.32 -3.73 18.30
CA ARG A 313 12.04 -3.36 17.68
C ARG A 313 11.66 -4.41 16.63
N ILE A 314 10.43 -4.35 16.11
CA ILE A 314 10.01 -5.19 14.97
C ILE A 314 10.97 -4.99 13.78
N SER A 315 11.17 -6.06 13.01
CA SER A 315 12.14 -6.10 11.90
C SER A 315 11.86 -5.03 10.83
N LYS A 316 10.60 -4.77 10.52
CA LYS A 316 10.11 -3.89 9.43
C LYS A 316 10.62 -4.28 8.04
N HIS A 317 11.31 -5.39 7.89
CA HIS A 317 11.83 -5.88 6.59
C HIS A 317 10.75 -6.47 5.68
N GLY A 318 9.50 -6.56 6.17
CA GLY A 318 8.38 -7.08 5.41
C GLY A 318 7.54 -6.01 4.72
N ASN A 319 6.35 -6.43 4.27
CA ASN A 319 5.39 -5.60 3.53
C ASN A 319 4.79 -4.47 4.41
N PRO A 320 5.06 -3.18 4.14
CA PRO A 320 4.58 -2.08 4.98
C PRO A 320 3.08 -1.84 4.84
N VAL A 321 2.47 -2.15 3.68
CA VAL A 321 1.04 -1.99 3.44
C VAL A 321 0.27 -3.04 4.26
N LEU A 322 0.65 -4.30 4.14
CA LEU A 322 0.09 -5.38 4.95
C LEU A 322 0.21 -5.08 6.45
N ARG A 323 1.39 -4.63 6.91
CA ARG A 323 1.61 -4.26 8.31
C ARG A 323 0.68 -3.14 8.77
N LYS A 324 0.44 -2.11 7.93
CA LYS A 324 -0.51 -1.02 8.21
C LYS A 324 -1.93 -1.57 8.40
N TYR A 325 -2.40 -2.41 7.49
CA TYR A 325 -3.76 -2.94 7.57
C TYR A 325 -3.92 -3.97 8.70
N LEU A 326 -2.93 -4.80 8.98
CA LEU A 326 -2.94 -5.64 10.19
C LEU A 326 -3.04 -4.80 11.48
N TYR A 327 -2.37 -3.63 11.52
CA TYR A 327 -2.51 -2.73 12.67
C TYR A 327 -3.94 -2.18 12.78
N LEU A 328 -4.53 -1.70 11.68
CA LEU A 328 -5.89 -1.18 11.66
C LEU A 328 -6.92 -2.24 12.04
N MET A 329 -6.79 -3.45 11.50
CA MET A 329 -7.62 -4.61 11.87
C MET A 329 -7.48 -4.93 13.36
N ALA A 330 -6.24 -5.02 13.88
CA ALA A 330 -6.00 -5.32 15.29
C ALA A 330 -6.53 -4.22 16.24
N ASP A 331 -6.42 -2.94 15.85
CA ASP A 331 -6.98 -1.84 16.62
C ASP A 331 -8.52 -1.86 16.64
N SER A 332 -9.13 -2.22 15.52
CA SER A 332 -10.57 -2.40 15.45
C SER A 332 -11.03 -3.66 16.21
N CYS A 333 -10.37 -4.80 16.06
CA CYS A 333 -10.66 -6.01 16.82
C CYS A 333 -10.50 -5.79 18.33
N LYS A 334 -9.50 -5.05 18.77
CA LYS A 334 -9.34 -4.66 20.20
C LYS A 334 -10.58 -3.94 20.73
N ARG A 335 -11.30 -3.17 19.92
CA ARG A 335 -12.50 -2.43 20.34
C ARG A 335 -13.79 -3.24 20.24
N HIS A 336 -13.87 -4.17 19.28
CA HIS A 336 -15.13 -4.84 18.92
C HIS A 336 -15.13 -6.34 19.20
N ASN A 337 -14.00 -6.94 19.60
CA ASN A 337 -13.88 -8.37 19.88
C ASN A 337 -13.33 -8.60 21.29
N ILE A 338 -14.09 -9.33 22.11
CA ILE A 338 -13.77 -9.55 23.51
C ILE A 338 -12.43 -10.29 23.72
N VAL A 339 -12.10 -11.23 22.83
CA VAL A 339 -10.86 -12.03 22.92
C VAL A 339 -9.62 -11.19 22.66
N PHE A 340 -9.68 -10.29 21.66
CA PHE A 340 -8.58 -9.37 21.34
C PHE A 340 -8.49 -8.22 22.35
N ASN A 341 -9.61 -7.74 22.86
CA ASN A 341 -9.67 -6.77 23.94
C ASN A 341 -8.96 -7.30 25.20
N ALA A 342 -9.40 -8.45 25.69
CA ALA A 342 -8.80 -9.09 26.88
C ALA A 342 -7.30 -9.36 26.68
N TYR A 343 -6.90 -9.83 25.49
CA TYR A 343 -5.49 -10.07 25.22
C TYR A 343 -4.65 -8.80 25.24
N TYR A 344 -5.15 -7.70 24.66
CA TYR A 344 -4.46 -6.41 24.69
C TYR A 344 -4.29 -5.91 26.13
N HIS A 345 -5.37 -5.93 26.94
CA HIS A 345 -5.33 -5.49 28.33
C HIS A 345 -4.39 -6.36 29.18
N LYS A 346 -4.42 -7.68 29.03
CA LYS A 346 -3.45 -8.59 29.66
C LYS A 346 -1.99 -8.20 29.36
N LYS A 347 -1.69 -7.76 28.13
CA LYS A 347 -0.34 -7.29 27.78
C LYS A 347 -0.01 -5.93 28.42
N ARG A 348 -1.01 -5.03 28.53
CA ARG A 348 -0.84 -3.74 29.21
C ARG A 348 -0.58 -3.92 30.71
N GLU A 349 -1.31 -4.80 31.37
CA GLU A 349 -1.14 -5.16 32.77
C GLU A 349 0.23 -5.81 33.04
N ALA A 350 0.74 -6.60 32.08
CA ALA A 350 2.11 -7.14 32.13
C ALA A 350 3.21 -6.07 31.86
N GLY A 351 2.87 -4.77 31.88
CA GLY A 351 3.82 -3.67 31.74
C GLY A 351 4.20 -3.32 30.29
N PHE A 352 3.58 -3.90 29.26
CA PHE A 352 3.91 -3.56 27.87
C PHE A 352 3.42 -2.15 27.53
N PRO A 353 4.28 -1.25 26.99
CA PRO A 353 3.83 0.01 26.44
C PRO A 353 2.79 -0.21 25.33
N HIS A 354 1.90 0.77 25.08
CA HIS A 354 0.82 0.68 24.08
C HIS A 354 1.27 0.08 22.75
N ARG A 355 2.36 0.61 22.17
CA ARG A 355 2.87 0.13 20.87
C ARG A 355 3.28 -1.34 20.91
N LYS A 356 3.94 -1.79 21.98
CA LYS A 356 4.36 -3.19 22.14
C LYS A 356 3.16 -4.13 22.33
N ALA A 357 2.16 -3.71 23.12
CA ALA A 357 0.91 -4.45 23.31
C ALA A 357 0.11 -4.56 21.98
N MET A 358 0.07 -3.47 21.18
CA MET A 358 -0.55 -3.50 19.85
C MET A 358 0.14 -4.46 18.89
N VAL A 359 1.48 -4.46 18.83
CA VAL A 359 2.22 -5.43 17.99
C VAL A 359 1.93 -6.87 18.42
N ALA A 360 1.88 -7.15 19.73
CA ALA A 360 1.49 -8.47 20.22
C ALA A 360 0.07 -8.85 19.80
N THR A 361 -0.87 -7.89 19.80
CA THR A 361 -2.25 -8.08 19.35
C THR A 361 -2.30 -8.32 17.83
N MET A 362 -1.52 -7.58 17.03
CA MET A 362 -1.37 -7.81 15.59
C MET A 362 -0.88 -9.24 15.30
N ASN A 363 0.15 -9.70 16.02
CA ASN A 363 0.70 -11.04 15.82
C ASN A 363 -0.29 -12.15 16.25
N LYS A 364 -1.08 -11.91 17.32
CA LYS A 364 -2.19 -12.80 17.68
C LYS A 364 -3.25 -12.82 16.56
N LEU A 365 -3.60 -11.65 16.02
CA LEU A 365 -4.55 -11.57 14.90
C LEU A 365 -4.01 -12.30 13.67
N ALA A 366 -2.77 -12.05 13.26
CA ALA A 366 -2.15 -12.73 12.12
C ALA A 366 -2.17 -14.26 12.26
N ARG A 367 -1.92 -14.78 13.47
CA ARG A 367 -2.05 -16.20 13.77
C ARG A 367 -3.49 -16.69 13.60
N THR A 368 -4.47 -15.94 14.08
CA THR A 368 -5.90 -16.29 13.94
C THR A 368 -6.32 -16.27 12.47
N LEU A 369 -5.97 -15.22 11.72
CA LEU A 369 -6.25 -15.11 10.28
C LEU A 369 -5.64 -16.28 9.49
N HIS A 370 -4.38 -16.59 9.75
CA HIS A 370 -3.71 -17.73 9.12
C HIS A 370 -4.47 -19.06 9.41
N ALA A 371 -4.85 -19.30 10.66
CA ALA A 371 -5.54 -20.53 11.04
C ALA A 371 -6.91 -20.65 10.37
N LEU A 372 -7.72 -19.59 10.38
CA LEU A 372 -9.06 -19.58 9.79
C LEU A 372 -9.01 -19.75 8.27
N LEU A 373 -8.13 -19.02 7.59
CA LEU A 373 -7.99 -19.10 6.13
C LEU A 373 -7.41 -20.44 5.67
N THR A 374 -6.49 -21.05 6.46
CA THR A 374 -5.92 -22.36 6.13
C THR A 374 -6.91 -23.49 6.33
N LYS A 375 -7.80 -23.38 7.33
CA LYS A 375 -8.82 -24.38 7.63
C LYS A 375 -10.15 -24.17 6.91
N ASP A 376 -10.29 -23.02 6.23
CA ASP A 376 -11.55 -22.58 5.61
C ASP A 376 -12.73 -22.46 6.61
N GLU A 377 -12.44 -22.01 7.84
CA GLU A 377 -13.40 -21.92 8.94
C GLU A 377 -13.79 -20.47 9.22
N MET A 378 -15.07 -20.25 9.55
CA MET A 378 -15.56 -18.96 10.06
C MET A 378 -15.11 -18.78 11.51
N TYR A 379 -14.94 -17.50 11.91
CA TYR A 379 -14.60 -17.19 13.30
C TYR A 379 -15.77 -17.54 14.23
N SER A 380 -15.51 -18.33 15.24
CA SER A 380 -16.42 -18.61 16.36
C SER A 380 -15.73 -18.26 17.68
N LEU A 381 -16.51 -17.72 18.63
CA LEU A 381 -16.04 -17.38 19.99
C LEU A 381 -15.86 -18.64 20.81
#